data_7ab3561f0389d37044c1d5f04a208088
#
_entry.id   7ab3561f0389d37044c1d5f04a208088
#
_cell.length_a   1.000
_cell.length_b   1.000
_cell.length_c   1.000
_cell.angle_alpha   90.00
_cell.angle_beta   90.00
_cell.angle_gamma   90.00
#
_symmetry.space_group_name_H-M   'P 1'
#
loop_
_entity.id
_entity.type
_entity.pdbx_description
1 polymer ?
#
loop_
_entity_poly.entity_id
_entity_poly.type
_entity_poly.pdbx_seq_one_letter_code
_entity_poly.pdbx_strand_id
1 'polypeptide(L)'
;MDNKREYIYRIEPGDADFMKRATLMSLADYILHTAGEDADRGGFGVRDLNLHNASWVLTRMALEVERMPVEYERIRVTTWVSAVTRAMTTRNFEVFDEKGVRIACAVTNWAMLDLSARRMLDLHLLPAYDSMTQDFPLPAALPCRLAPLSGGREYEHAVVYSDLDFNCHANSVKYIQWAVDTLPLELLQQKRFARTDINFIREARYGERLRRKPSLSRYGMRRERPYAVSLSGWSDFRCQMLFAYRILPAGKRLFPAGKHGGYGFC
;
A
#
# COMPACT_ATOMS: atom_id res chain seq x y z
N MET A 1 20.69 20.58 5.53
CA MET A 1 20.46 19.43 4.65
C MET A 1 19.19 18.74 5.14
N ASP A 2 18.13 18.80 4.36
CA ASP A 2 16.89 18.11 4.69
C ASP A 2 17.11 16.62 4.47
N ASN A 3 17.34 15.88 5.54
CA ASN A 3 17.49 14.43 5.48
C ASN A 3 16.09 13.80 5.56
N LYS A 4 15.83 12.81 4.71
CA LYS A 4 14.64 11.96 4.85
C LYS A 4 14.62 11.38 6.27
N ARG A 5 13.45 11.36 6.92
CA ARG A 5 13.32 10.71 8.22
C ARG A 5 13.42 9.20 8.07
N GLU A 6 14.05 8.54 9.03
CA GLU A 6 14.37 7.12 9.00
C GLU A 6 13.77 6.39 10.20
N TYR A 7 13.29 5.18 9.94
CA TYR A 7 12.67 4.29 10.91
C TYR A 7 13.24 2.88 10.75
N ILE A 8 13.57 2.24 11.85
CA ILE A 8 14.22 0.92 11.85
C ILE A 8 13.25 -0.10 12.43
N TYR A 9 13.05 -1.18 11.70
CA TYR A 9 12.23 -2.31 12.11
C TYR A 9 13.04 -3.60 12.01
N ARG A 10 12.60 -4.63 12.75
CA ARG A 10 13.07 -5.99 12.64
C ARG A 10 11.93 -6.86 12.18
N ILE A 11 12.18 -7.74 11.22
CA ILE A 11 11.18 -8.70 10.76
C ILE A 11 11.03 -9.79 11.83
N GLU A 12 9.86 -9.83 12.45
CA GLU A 12 9.57 -10.85 13.47
C GLU A 12 8.98 -12.12 12.84
N PRO A 13 9.05 -13.28 13.53
CA PRO A 13 8.48 -14.53 12.99
C PRO A 13 7.01 -14.44 12.56
N GLY A 14 6.20 -13.63 13.26
CA GLY A 14 4.80 -13.39 12.92
C GLY A 14 4.57 -12.59 11.63
N ASP A 15 5.60 -11.91 11.13
CA ASP A 15 5.56 -11.13 9.90
C ASP A 15 5.92 -11.96 8.67
N ALA A 16 6.48 -13.16 8.89
CA ALA A 16 7.07 -13.98 7.85
C ALA A 16 6.11 -15.06 7.33
N ASP A 17 6.31 -15.41 6.06
CA ASP A 17 5.65 -16.54 5.42
C ASP A 17 6.34 -17.89 5.77
N PHE A 18 5.77 -18.99 5.27
CA PHE A 18 6.32 -20.35 5.41
C PHE A 18 7.72 -20.55 4.77
N MET A 19 8.21 -19.57 4.02
CA MET A 19 9.57 -19.53 3.46
C MET A 19 10.49 -18.58 4.25
N LYS A 20 10.05 -18.14 5.45
CA LYS A 20 10.77 -17.20 6.31
C LYS A 20 11.04 -15.83 5.68
N ARG A 21 10.19 -15.38 4.78
CA ARG A 21 10.25 -14.06 4.16
C ARG A 21 9.08 -13.23 4.68
N ALA A 22 9.29 -11.95 4.90
CA ALA A 22 8.19 -11.05 5.21
C ALA A 22 7.07 -11.21 4.19
N THR A 23 5.82 -11.19 4.64
CA THR A 23 4.67 -11.19 3.75
C THR A 23 4.50 -9.83 3.08
N LEU A 24 3.80 -9.77 1.95
CA LEU A 24 3.48 -8.49 1.31
C LEU A 24 2.66 -7.58 2.25
N MET A 25 1.78 -8.21 3.05
CA MET A 25 0.99 -7.52 4.08
C MET A 25 1.90 -6.89 5.13
N SER A 26 2.83 -7.64 5.72
CA SER A 26 3.73 -7.14 6.78
C SER A 26 4.64 -6.03 6.25
N LEU A 27 5.16 -6.15 5.03
CA LEU A 27 5.96 -5.09 4.42
C LEU A 27 5.15 -3.81 4.22
N ALA A 28 3.91 -3.93 3.75
CA ALA A 28 3.01 -2.78 3.62
C ALA A 28 2.66 -2.18 4.99
N ASP A 29 2.50 -3.00 6.02
CA ASP A 29 2.22 -2.55 7.39
C ASP A 29 3.36 -1.69 7.95
N TYR A 30 4.61 -2.11 7.82
CA TYR A 30 5.77 -1.31 8.21
C TYR A 30 5.83 0.04 7.48
N ILE A 31 5.51 0.05 6.18
CA ILE A 31 5.45 1.28 5.38
C ILE A 31 4.34 2.21 5.88
N LEU A 32 3.14 1.69 6.14
CA LEU A 32 2.02 2.50 6.61
C LEU A 32 2.20 2.96 8.06
N HIS A 33 2.81 2.12 8.91
CA HIS A 33 3.20 2.50 10.27
C HIS A 33 4.19 3.66 10.26
N THR A 34 5.22 3.58 9.39
CA THR A 34 6.16 4.68 9.16
C THR A 34 5.46 5.98 8.75
N ALA A 35 4.40 5.90 7.90
CA ALA A 35 3.62 7.07 7.53
C ALA A 35 2.96 7.73 8.74
N GLY A 36 2.36 6.93 9.61
CA GLY A 36 1.70 7.40 10.84
C GLY A 36 2.68 8.06 11.80
N GLU A 37 3.79 7.39 12.11
CA GLU A 37 4.82 7.94 13.01
C GLU A 37 5.43 9.23 12.47
N ASP A 38 5.69 9.30 11.15
CA ASP A 38 6.26 10.49 10.54
C ASP A 38 5.27 11.67 10.54
N ALA A 39 3.99 11.40 10.31
CA ALA A 39 2.94 12.41 10.37
C ALA A 39 2.75 12.94 11.82
N ASP A 40 2.76 12.06 12.82
CA ASP A 40 2.70 12.45 14.24
C ASP A 40 3.89 13.35 14.62
N ARG A 41 5.11 12.99 14.21
CA ARG A 41 6.31 13.83 14.43
C ARG A 41 6.26 15.16 13.68
N GLY A 42 5.52 15.21 12.57
CA GLY A 42 5.32 16.41 11.76
C GLY A 42 4.21 17.33 12.26
N GLY A 43 3.45 16.95 13.29
CA GLY A 43 2.33 17.72 13.84
C GLY A 43 1.07 17.70 12.95
N PHE A 44 0.94 16.68 12.08
CA PHE A 44 -0.23 16.46 11.24
C PHE A 44 -0.68 14.98 11.26
N GLY A 45 -0.37 14.28 12.34
CA GLY A 45 -0.78 12.90 12.56
C GLY A 45 -2.27 12.73 12.83
N VAL A 46 -2.71 11.48 12.93
CA VAL A 46 -4.12 11.16 13.21
C VAL A 46 -4.58 11.76 14.54
N ARG A 47 -3.71 11.81 15.55
CA ARG A 47 -4.05 12.38 16.86
C ARG A 47 -4.39 13.86 16.75
N ASP A 48 -3.57 14.63 16.01
CA ASP A 48 -3.81 16.06 15.80
C ASP A 48 -5.08 16.29 14.99
N LEU A 49 -5.28 15.51 13.92
CA LEU A 49 -6.46 15.63 13.07
C LEU A 49 -7.76 15.27 13.79
N ASN A 50 -7.74 14.26 14.66
CA ASN A 50 -8.94 13.84 15.40
C ASN A 50 -9.45 14.93 16.35
N LEU A 51 -8.58 15.81 16.85
CA LEU A 51 -9.00 17.00 17.62
C LEU A 51 -9.88 17.96 16.80
N HIS A 52 -9.76 17.88 15.48
CA HIS A 52 -10.50 18.68 14.51
C HIS A 52 -11.53 17.88 13.72
N ASN A 53 -11.95 16.72 14.24
CA ASN A 53 -12.91 15.80 13.60
C ASN A 53 -12.48 15.36 12.19
N ALA A 54 -11.19 15.23 11.95
CA ALA A 54 -10.60 14.82 10.68
C ALA A 54 -9.71 13.60 10.84
N SER A 55 -9.45 12.88 9.75
CA SER A 55 -8.50 11.78 9.70
C SER A 55 -7.89 11.61 8.32
N TRP A 56 -6.75 10.92 8.25
CA TRP A 56 -6.16 10.50 6.99
C TRP A 56 -6.84 9.25 6.45
N VAL A 57 -7.05 9.22 5.14
CA VAL A 57 -7.53 8.07 4.40
C VAL A 57 -6.54 7.75 3.29
N LEU A 58 -6.02 6.53 3.30
CA LEU A 58 -5.21 5.99 2.21
C LEU A 58 -6.12 5.74 1.00
N THR A 59 -5.83 6.39 -0.12
CA THR A 59 -6.63 6.25 -1.35
C THR A 59 -5.98 5.33 -2.37
N ARG A 60 -4.64 5.41 -2.50
CA ARG A 60 -3.88 4.57 -3.42
C ARG A 60 -2.51 4.25 -2.86
N MET A 61 -1.99 3.10 -3.26
CA MET A 61 -0.63 2.67 -2.97
C MET A 61 -0.04 1.95 -4.18
N ALA A 62 1.20 2.28 -4.52
CA ALA A 62 2.06 1.47 -5.38
C ALA A 62 3.23 0.99 -4.52
N LEU A 63 3.51 -0.31 -4.56
CA LEU A 63 4.61 -0.95 -3.85
C LEU A 63 5.44 -1.75 -4.85
N GLU A 64 6.72 -1.42 -4.99
CA GLU A 64 7.69 -2.16 -5.78
C GLU A 64 8.66 -2.90 -4.86
N VAL A 65 8.88 -4.18 -5.14
CA VAL A 65 9.72 -5.04 -4.31
C VAL A 65 10.79 -5.72 -5.18
N GLU A 66 12.05 -5.45 -4.88
CA GLU A 66 13.19 -6.14 -5.47
C GLU A 66 13.48 -7.45 -4.73
N ARG A 67 13.35 -7.45 -3.42
CA ARG A 67 13.54 -8.60 -2.54
C ARG A 67 12.69 -8.45 -1.27
N MET A 68 12.04 -9.51 -0.83
CA MET A 68 11.44 -9.55 0.50
C MET A 68 12.53 -9.70 1.56
N PRO A 69 12.48 -8.94 2.66
CA PRO A 69 13.36 -9.17 3.80
C PRO A 69 13.01 -10.50 4.47
N VAL A 70 14.00 -11.10 5.13
CA VAL A 70 13.84 -12.40 5.80
C VAL A 70 13.62 -12.24 7.31
N GLU A 71 13.16 -13.33 7.95
CA GLU A 71 13.00 -13.41 9.40
C GLU A 71 14.27 -12.93 10.12
N TYR A 72 14.09 -12.07 11.13
CA TYR A 72 15.12 -11.41 11.95
C TYR A 72 15.98 -10.36 11.24
N GLU A 73 15.85 -10.18 9.94
CA GLU A 73 16.53 -9.09 9.23
C GLU A 73 16.02 -7.72 9.73
N ARG A 74 16.93 -6.79 9.90
CA ARG A 74 16.57 -5.38 10.16
C ARG A 74 16.42 -4.65 8.84
N ILE A 75 15.37 -3.86 8.76
CA ILE A 75 15.12 -2.98 7.63
C ILE A 75 15.09 -1.54 8.11
N ARG A 76 15.50 -0.64 7.24
CA ARG A 76 15.41 0.80 7.43
C ARG A 76 14.44 1.37 6.39
N VAL A 77 13.39 2.02 6.88
CA VAL A 77 12.38 2.67 6.04
C VAL A 77 12.61 4.17 6.10
N THR A 78 12.79 4.81 4.95
CA THR A 78 12.82 6.28 4.82
C THR A 78 11.52 6.77 4.23
N THR A 79 11.08 7.98 4.62
CA THR A 79 9.83 8.56 4.09
C THR A 79 9.93 10.06 3.89
N TRP A 80 9.16 10.58 2.94
CA TRP A 80 8.98 12.00 2.68
C TRP A 80 7.68 12.26 1.90
N VAL A 81 7.15 13.46 2.01
CA VAL A 81 6.03 13.94 1.19
C VAL A 81 6.59 14.72 0.00
N SER A 82 6.31 14.30 -1.22
CA SER A 82 6.82 14.97 -2.45
C SER A 82 5.84 15.95 -3.06
N ALA A 83 4.55 15.82 -2.76
CA ALA A 83 3.54 16.71 -3.28
C ALA A 83 2.34 16.81 -2.34
N VAL A 84 1.80 18.01 -2.23
CA VAL A 84 0.53 18.31 -1.57
C VAL A 84 -0.32 19.10 -2.54
N THR A 85 -1.53 18.65 -2.76
CA THR A 85 -2.56 19.35 -3.53
C THR A 85 -3.71 19.71 -2.60
N ARG A 86 -4.69 20.46 -3.10
CA ARG A 86 -5.88 20.76 -2.32
C ARG A 86 -6.59 19.52 -1.74
N ALA A 87 -6.55 18.40 -2.46
CA ALA A 87 -7.32 17.21 -2.12
C ALA A 87 -6.48 16.03 -1.58
N MET A 88 -5.20 15.97 -1.91
CA MET A 88 -4.36 14.78 -1.63
C MET A 88 -2.90 15.13 -1.41
N THR A 89 -2.23 14.29 -0.62
CA THR A 89 -0.77 14.24 -0.53
C THR A 89 -0.21 13.05 -1.29
N THR A 90 1.04 13.17 -1.76
CA THR A 90 1.84 12.06 -2.26
C THR A 90 3.00 11.83 -1.32
N ARG A 91 2.99 10.68 -0.65
CA ARG A 91 4.04 10.27 0.30
C ARG A 91 4.81 9.10 -0.27
N ASN A 92 6.12 9.13 -0.09
CA ASN A 92 7.06 8.19 -0.67
C ASN A 92 7.82 7.44 0.41
N PHE A 93 8.30 6.25 0.06
CA PHE A 93 9.06 5.38 0.95
C PHE A 93 10.14 4.64 0.18
N GLU A 94 11.30 4.47 0.82
CA GLU A 94 12.31 3.53 0.40
C GLU A 94 12.64 2.60 1.57
N VAL A 95 12.79 1.33 1.29
CA VAL A 95 13.14 0.29 2.27
C VAL A 95 14.52 -0.26 1.92
N PHE A 96 15.43 -0.21 2.89
CA PHE A 96 16.81 -0.67 2.76
C PHE A 96 17.07 -1.84 3.70
N ASP A 97 17.91 -2.75 3.27
CA ASP A 97 18.45 -3.80 4.13
C ASP A 97 19.62 -3.28 5.03
N GLU A 98 20.17 -4.15 5.87
CA GLU A 98 21.28 -3.84 6.78
C GLU A 98 22.54 -3.39 6.05
N LYS A 99 22.69 -3.75 4.78
CA LYS A 99 23.82 -3.35 3.93
C LYS A 99 23.60 -2.02 3.22
N GLY A 100 22.44 -1.38 3.44
CA GLY A 100 22.06 -0.16 2.75
C GLY A 100 21.60 -0.36 1.30
N VAL A 101 21.32 -1.60 0.90
CA VAL A 101 20.76 -1.89 -0.43
C VAL A 101 19.25 -1.68 -0.39
N ARG A 102 18.71 -0.89 -1.32
CA ARG A 102 17.26 -0.71 -1.45
C ARG A 102 16.62 -2.02 -1.90
N ILE A 103 15.69 -2.54 -1.11
CA ILE A 103 14.99 -3.80 -1.35
C ILE A 103 13.53 -3.60 -1.74
N ALA A 104 12.94 -2.45 -1.40
CA ALA A 104 11.60 -2.07 -1.81
C ALA A 104 11.43 -0.54 -1.84
N CYS A 105 10.38 -0.06 -2.50
CA CYS A 105 9.95 1.31 -2.41
C CYS A 105 8.43 1.41 -2.63
N ALA A 106 7.82 2.48 -2.11
CA ALA A 106 6.40 2.71 -2.27
C ALA A 106 6.07 4.18 -2.51
N VAL A 107 4.94 4.40 -3.20
CA VAL A 107 4.31 5.71 -3.36
C VAL A 107 2.86 5.57 -2.94
N THR A 108 2.39 6.46 -2.07
CA THR A 108 1.03 6.45 -1.54
C THR A 108 0.35 7.79 -1.75
N ASN A 109 -0.97 7.77 -1.94
CA ASN A 109 -1.80 8.97 -1.96
C ASN A 109 -2.77 8.94 -0.79
N TRP A 110 -2.84 10.07 -0.07
CA TRP A 110 -3.70 10.24 1.10
C TRP A 110 -4.60 11.43 0.92
N ALA A 111 -5.85 11.30 1.39
CA ALA A 111 -6.79 12.39 1.49
C ALA A 111 -7.14 12.64 2.95
N MET A 112 -7.49 13.88 3.30
CA MET A 112 -8.03 14.21 4.61
C MET A 112 -9.55 14.16 4.55
N LEU A 113 -10.18 13.46 5.51
CA LEU A 113 -11.62 13.23 5.58
C LEU A 113 -12.19 13.84 6.85
N ASP A 114 -13.32 14.56 6.72
CA ASP A 114 -14.18 14.90 7.84
C ASP A 114 -14.90 13.64 8.34
N LEU A 115 -14.71 13.29 9.61
CA LEU A 115 -15.24 12.05 10.19
C LEU A 115 -16.76 12.05 10.32
N SER A 116 -17.36 13.21 10.57
CA SER A 116 -18.81 13.36 10.72
C SER A 116 -19.52 13.51 9.38
N ALA A 117 -19.04 14.42 8.51
CA ALA A 117 -19.66 14.71 7.23
C ALA A 117 -19.27 13.69 6.13
N ARG A 118 -18.26 12.84 6.36
CA ARG A 118 -17.74 11.83 5.42
C ARG A 118 -17.38 12.43 4.05
N ARG A 119 -16.82 13.63 4.06
CA ARG A 119 -16.38 14.35 2.86
C ARG A 119 -14.90 14.70 2.94
N MET A 120 -14.26 14.82 1.78
CA MET A 120 -12.87 15.28 1.70
C MET A 120 -12.76 16.72 2.21
N LEU A 121 -11.71 16.97 2.98
CA LEU A 121 -11.32 18.29 3.45
C LEU A 121 -10.23 18.89 2.56
N ASP A 122 -10.17 20.21 2.56
CA ASP A 122 -9.13 20.97 1.88
C ASP A 122 -7.84 20.92 2.70
N LEU A 123 -6.76 20.42 2.11
CA LEU A 123 -5.47 20.29 2.79
C LEU A 123 -4.81 21.64 3.11
N HIS A 124 -5.22 22.73 2.46
CA HIS A 124 -4.78 24.08 2.83
C HIS A 124 -5.19 24.48 4.26
N LEU A 125 -6.14 23.77 4.88
CA LEU A 125 -6.54 23.96 6.27
C LEU A 125 -5.52 23.43 7.27
N LEU A 126 -4.54 22.62 6.84
CA LEU A 126 -3.50 22.09 7.71
C LEU A 126 -2.45 23.16 8.01
N PRO A 127 -2.13 23.43 9.29
CA PRO A 127 -1.05 24.35 9.66
C PRO A 127 0.30 23.98 9.04
N ALA A 128 0.55 22.68 8.83
CA ALA A 128 1.79 22.16 8.26
C ALA A 128 1.82 22.19 6.71
N TYR A 129 0.77 22.67 6.05
CA TYR A 129 0.62 22.57 4.59
C TYR A 129 1.87 23.01 3.82
N ASP A 130 2.40 24.20 4.11
CA ASP A 130 3.54 24.77 3.40
C ASP A 130 4.88 24.10 3.72
N SER A 131 4.97 23.40 4.86
CA SER A 131 6.18 22.72 5.34
C SER A 131 6.20 21.21 5.13
N MET A 132 5.09 20.62 4.65
CA MET A 132 5.01 19.17 4.51
C MET A 132 5.89 18.59 3.42
N THR A 133 6.14 19.35 2.35
CA THR A 133 6.82 18.85 1.14
C THR A 133 8.33 18.91 1.25
N GLN A 134 8.98 17.88 0.71
CA GLN A 134 10.42 17.78 0.58
C GLN A 134 10.78 17.48 -0.89
N ASP A 135 11.79 18.16 -1.41
CA ASP A 135 12.22 18.04 -2.80
C ASP A 135 13.17 16.86 -3.00
N PHE A 136 12.60 15.66 -2.94
CA PHE A 136 13.29 14.42 -3.30
C PHE A 136 12.58 13.74 -4.48
N PRO A 137 13.33 13.05 -5.37
CA PRO A 137 12.74 12.35 -6.50
C PRO A 137 11.79 11.22 -6.06
N LEU A 138 10.79 10.94 -6.89
CA LEU A 138 9.91 9.79 -6.67
C LEU A 138 10.72 8.49 -6.75
N PRO A 139 10.55 7.56 -5.80
CA PRO A 139 11.28 6.28 -5.79
C PRO A 139 10.74 5.27 -6.80
N ALA A 140 9.49 5.46 -7.23
CA ALA A 140 8.77 4.64 -8.21
C ALA A 140 7.73 5.46 -8.96
N ALA A 141 7.12 4.87 -9.99
CA ALA A 141 5.98 5.49 -10.68
C ALA A 141 4.77 5.65 -9.73
N LEU A 142 3.99 6.70 -9.94
CA LEU A 142 2.77 6.96 -9.17
C LEU A 142 1.81 5.75 -9.21
N PRO A 143 0.96 5.58 -8.17
CA PRO A 143 -0.07 4.54 -8.17
C PRO A 143 -1.05 4.70 -9.33
N CYS A 144 -1.29 3.62 -10.07
CA CYS A 144 -2.23 3.60 -11.18
C CYS A 144 -3.69 3.70 -10.71
N ARG A 145 -4.53 4.34 -11.51
CA ARG A 145 -5.98 4.21 -11.36
C ARG A 145 -6.42 2.89 -12.00
N LEU A 146 -6.90 1.97 -11.16
CA LEU A 146 -7.35 0.66 -11.60
C LEU A 146 -8.83 0.70 -12.00
N ALA A 147 -9.19 -0.06 -13.02
CA ALA A 147 -10.58 -0.27 -13.41
C ALA A 147 -11.18 -1.49 -12.69
N PRO A 148 -12.49 -1.50 -12.40
CA PRO A 148 -13.16 -2.66 -11.86
C PRO A 148 -13.00 -3.88 -12.78
N LEU A 149 -12.85 -5.06 -12.18
CA LEU A 149 -12.71 -6.32 -12.90
C LEU A 149 -14.09 -6.91 -13.22
N SER A 150 -14.24 -7.40 -14.45
CA SER A 150 -15.40 -8.18 -14.89
C SER A 150 -15.05 -9.66 -15.00
N GLY A 151 -15.91 -10.55 -14.50
CA GLY A 151 -15.72 -12.01 -14.55
C GLY A 151 -14.79 -12.56 -13.45
N GLY A 152 -14.56 -13.87 -13.49
CA GLY A 152 -13.74 -14.61 -12.51
C GLY A 152 -14.57 -15.35 -11.45
N ARG A 153 -13.92 -16.32 -10.77
CA ARG A 153 -14.54 -17.05 -9.65
C ARG A 153 -14.66 -16.12 -8.44
N GLU A 154 -15.81 -16.14 -7.80
CA GLU A 154 -16.05 -15.36 -6.59
C GLU A 154 -15.65 -16.16 -5.35
N TYR A 155 -15.00 -15.49 -4.41
CA TYR A 155 -14.72 -15.97 -3.07
C TYR A 155 -15.38 -15.01 -2.07
N GLU A 156 -16.01 -15.55 -1.05
CA GLU A 156 -16.57 -14.75 0.02
C GLU A 156 -15.57 -14.59 1.16
N HIS A 157 -15.61 -13.43 1.80
CA HIS A 157 -14.92 -13.15 3.04
C HIS A 157 -15.83 -12.33 3.95
N ALA A 158 -16.01 -12.76 5.20
CA ALA A 158 -16.70 -11.97 6.20
C ALA A 158 -15.66 -11.18 7.01
N VAL A 159 -15.87 -9.87 7.15
CA VAL A 159 -15.02 -9.03 8.00
C VAL A 159 -15.25 -9.39 9.46
N VAL A 160 -14.19 -9.84 10.13
CA VAL A 160 -14.22 -10.29 11.52
C VAL A 160 -13.43 -9.35 12.43
N TYR A 161 -13.47 -9.60 13.75
CA TYR A 161 -12.81 -8.76 14.75
C TYR A 161 -11.32 -8.52 14.46
N SER A 162 -10.58 -9.55 14.06
CA SER A 162 -9.13 -9.46 13.79
C SER A 162 -8.78 -8.69 12.51
N ASP A 163 -9.78 -8.28 11.75
CA ASP A 163 -9.59 -7.46 10.54
C ASP A 163 -9.68 -5.97 10.85
N LEU A 164 -10.21 -5.58 12.03
CA LEU A 164 -10.52 -4.19 12.33
C LEU A 164 -9.29 -3.40 12.81
N ASP A 165 -9.25 -2.14 12.40
CA ASP A 165 -8.39 -1.11 12.96
C ASP A 165 -9.08 -0.36 14.14
N PHE A 166 -8.39 0.64 14.69
CA PHE A 166 -8.90 1.46 15.79
C PHE A 166 -10.11 2.34 15.40
N ASN A 167 -10.40 2.52 14.10
CA ASN A 167 -11.59 3.23 13.60
C ASN A 167 -12.78 2.29 13.41
N CYS A 168 -12.70 1.02 13.83
CA CYS A 168 -13.69 -0.02 13.58
C CYS A 168 -13.95 -0.30 12.09
N HIS A 169 -12.98 -0.01 11.23
CA HIS A 169 -12.98 -0.38 9.82
C HIS A 169 -11.95 -1.48 9.56
N ALA A 170 -12.12 -2.22 8.47
CA ALA A 170 -11.12 -3.18 8.06
C ALA A 170 -9.79 -2.45 7.77
N ASN A 171 -8.71 -2.90 8.44
CA ASN A 171 -7.38 -2.34 8.28
C ASN A 171 -6.91 -2.48 6.82
N SER A 172 -6.28 -1.43 6.29
CA SER A 172 -5.80 -1.37 4.90
C SER A 172 -4.94 -2.58 4.51
N VAL A 173 -4.10 -3.09 5.42
CA VAL A 173 -3.25 -4.25 5.14
C VAL A 173 -4.02 -5.57 5.06
N LYS A 174 -5.19 -5.67 5.68
CA LYS A 174 -6.07 -6.85 5.57
C LYS A 174 -6.59 -7.07 4.16
N TYR A 175 -6.88 -5.99 3.44
CA TYR A 175 -7.26 -6.10 2.03
C TYR A 175 -6.13 -6.70 1.18
N ILE A 176 -4.86 -6.38 1.50
CA ILE A 176 -3.69 -6.97 0.85
C ILE A 176 -3.64 -8.47 1.16
N GLN A 177 -3.81 -8.84 2.43
CA GLN A 177 -3.87 -10.24 2.85
C GLN A 177 -4.94 -11.00 2.08
N TRP A 178 -6.18 -10.51 2.08
CA TRP A 178 -7.29 -11.16 1.41
C TRP A 178 -7.08 -11.30 -0.11
N ALA A 179 -6.40 -10.35 -0.74
CA ALA A 179 -6.05 -10.46 -2.14
C ALA A 179 -4.98 -11.54 -2.36
N VAL A 180 -3.95 -11.60 -1.54
CA VAL A 180 -2.88 -12.61 -1.63
C VAL A 180 -3.41 -14.02 -1.35
N ASP A 181 -4.34 -14.18 -0.39
CA ASP A 181 -4.97 -15.46 -0.05
C ASP A 181 -5.76 -16.10 -1.21
N THR A 182 -6.07 -15.34 -2.27
CA THR A 182 -6.71 -15.91 -3.46
C THR A 182 -5.73 -16.57 -4.42
N LEU A 183 -4.42 -16.44 -4.17
CA LEU A 183 -3.38 -16.94 -5.05
C LEU A 183 -3.01 -18.39 -4.74
N PRO A 184 -2.68 -19.19 -5.77
CA PRO A 184 -2.15 -20.52 -5.54
C PRO A 184 -0.83 -20.49 -4.75
N LEU A 185 -0.67 -21.42 -3.82
CA LEU A 185 0.53 -21.52 -2.97
C LEU A 185 1.81 -21.71 -3.79
N GLU A 186 1.73 -22.48 -4.87
CA GLU A 186 2.85 -22.75 -5.80
C GLU A 186 3.34 -21.45 -6.45
N LEU A 187 2.41 -20.52 -6.70
CA LEU A 187 2.77 -19.21 -7.25
C LEU A 187 3.58 -18.41 -6.24
N LEU A 188 3.17 -18.40 -4.98
CA LEU A 188 3.84 -17.70 -3.88
C LEU A 188 5.21 -18.31 -3.57
N GLN A 189 5.37 -19.63 -3.76
CA GLN A 189 6.65 -20.32 -3.61
C GLN A 189 7.68 -19.93 -4.67
N GLN A 190 7.26 -19.86 -5.92
CA GLN A 190 8.15 -19.74 -7.07
C GLN A 190 8.37 -18.30 -7.54
N LYS A 191 7.51 -17.40 -7.14
CA LYS A 191 7.46 -16.02 -7.65
C LYS A 191 7.52 -15.02 -6.49
N ARG A 192 7.79 -13.77 -6.83
CA ARG A 192 7.70 -12.63 -5.93
C ARG A 192 6.82 -11.55 -6.53
N PHE A 193 6.22 -10.77 -5.69
CA PHE A 193 5.58 -9.53 -6.11
C PHE A 193 6.66 -8.55 -6.55
N ALA A 194 6.58 -8.07 -7.79
CA ALA A 194 7.52 -7.09 -8.30
C ALA A 194 6.95 -5.68 -8.19
N ARG A 195 5.69 -5.52 -8.53
CA ARG A 195 4.92 -4.29 -8.34
C ARG A 195 3.48 -4.64 -7.98
N THR A 196 2.93 -3.90 -7.04
CA THR A 196 1.55 -3.98 -6.59
C THR A 196 0.94 -2.59 -6.62
N ASP A 197 -0.17 -2.41 -7.33
CA ASP A 197 -0.98 -1.20 -7.32
C ASP A 197 -2.30 -1.47 -6.61
N ILE A 198 -2.68 -0.61 -5.66
CA ILE A 198 -3.88 -0.78 -4.83
C ILE A 198 -4.66 0.52 -4.88
N ASN A 199 -5.99 0.42 -5.10
CA ASN A 199 -6.90 1.54 -4.96
C ASN A 199 -7.92 1.21 -3.87
N PHE A 200 -7.92 1.97 -2.79
CA PHE A 200 -8.88 1.89 -1.70
C PHE A 200 -10.03 2.83 -2.04
N ILE A 201 -11.19 2.27 -2.39
CA ILE A 201 -12.33 3.05 -2.88
C ILE A 201 -13.35 3.27 -1.78
N ARG A 202 -13.51 2.27 -0.90
CA ARG A 202 -14.46 2.30 0.21
C ARG A 202 -14.05 1.37 1.33
N GLU A 203 -14.28 1.81 2.57
CA GLU A 203 -14.01 1.04 3.80
C GLU A 203 -15.04 -0.09 3.98
N ALA A 204 -14.60 -1.19 4.60
CA ALA A 204 -15.47 -2.27 5.07
C ALA A 204 -15.57 -2.25 6.60
N ARG A 205 -16.71 -2.73 7.13
CA ARG A 205 -16.99 -2.79 8.57
C ARG A 205 -17.22 -4.21 9.05
N TYR A 206 -17.15 -4.39 10.35
CA TYR A 206 -17.45 -5.68 11.01
C TYR A 206 -18.76 -6.27 10.50
N GLY A 207 -18.74 -7.58 10.21
CA GLY A 207 -19.89 -8.34 9.73
C GLY A 207 -20.24 -8.15 8.25
N GLU A 208 -19.61 -7.20 7.55
CA GLU A 208 -19.81 -7.06 6.11
C GLU A 208 -19.22 -8.25 5.37
N ARG A 209 -19.94 -8.71 4.33
CA ARG A 209 -19.45 -9.76 3.43
C ARG A 209 -18.86 -9.15 2.19
N LEU A 210 -17.65 -9.55 1.86
CA LEU A 210 -16.92 -9.09 0.70
C LEU A 210 -16.85 -10.19 -0.34
N ARG A 211 -16.99 -9.83 -1.61
CA ARG A 211 -16.72 -10.71 -2.74
C ARG A 211 -15.32 -10.44 -3.27
N ARG A 212 -14.51 -11.47 -3.37
CA ARG A 212 -13.18 -11.44 -3.95
C ARG A 212 -13.25 -12.06 -5.33
N LYS A 213 -12.87 -11.30 -6.35
CA LYS A 213 -12.82 -11.76 -7.75
C LYS A 213 -11.38 -11.70 -8.25
N PRO A 214 -10.60 -12.78 -8.10
CA PRO A 214 -9.34 -12.84 -8.81
C PRO A 214 -9.60 -13.00 -10.31
N SER A 215 -8.93 -12.20 -11.11
CA SER A 215 -8.99 -12.31 -12.56
C SER A 215 -7.56 -12.30 -13.13
N LEU A 216 -7.29 -13.23 -14.02
CA LEU A 216 -6.12 -13.22 -14.87
C LEU A 216 -6.39 -12.28 -16.06
N SER A 217 -6.51 -10.98 -15.81
CA SER A 217 -6.70 -10.04 -16.91
C SER A 217 -5.39 -9.69 -17.57
N ARG A 218 -5.40 -9.66 -18.91
CA ARG A 218 -4.28 -9.14 -19.70
C ARG A 218 -4.28 -7.61 -19.60
N TYR A 219 -3.70 -7.05 -18.55
CA TYR A 219 -3.33 -5.64 -18.56
C TYR A 219 -2.06 -5.50 -19.39
N GLY A 220 -2.20 -4.81 -20.52
CA GLY A 220 -1.27 -4.66 -21.62
C GLY A 220 0.22 -4.59 -21.30
N MET A 221 0.93 -5.73 -21.41
CA MET A 221 2.32 -5.78 -21.89
C MET A 221 2.71 -7.21 -22.32
N ARG A 222 3.49 -7.31 -23.39
CA ARG A 222 3.69 -8.50 -24.22
C ARG A 222 4.42 -9.71 -23.63
N ARG A 223 4.85 -9.76 -22.36
CA ARG A 223 5.63 -10.93 -21.84
C ARG A 223 5.37 -11.38 -20.39
N GLU A 224 4.70 -10.60 -19.55
CA GLU A 224 4.43 -10.99 -18.15
C GLU A 224 2.99 -10.63 -17.82
N ARG A 225 2.16 -11.63 -17.46
CA ARG A 225 0.73 -11.41 -17.19
C ARG A 225 0.57 -10.79 -15.78
N PRO A 226 0.02 -9.59 -15.64
CA PRO A 226 -0.40 -9.10 -14.32
C PRO A 226 -1.61 -9.89 -13.83
N TYR A 227 -1.65 -10.15 -12.55
CA TYR A 227 -2.82 -10.66 -11.87
C TYR A 227 -3.57 -9.48 -11.25
N ALA A 228 -4.88 -9.55 -11.21
CA ALA A 228 -5.67 -8.54 -10.55
C ALA A 228 -6.73 -9.20 -9.66
N VAL A 229 -7.00 -8.60 -8.52
CA VAL A 229 -8.05 -9.02 -7.60
C VAL A 229 -8.95 -7.80 -7.33
N SER A 230 -10.25 -7.98 -7.46
CA SER A 230 -11.23 -7.00 -7.04
C SER A 230 -11.91 -7.48 -5.77
N LEU A 231 -12.05 -6.60 -4.80
CA LEU A 231 -12.84 -6.81 -3.60
C LEU A 231 -14.04 -5.87 -3.65
N SER A 232 -15.26 -6.41 -3.53
CA SER A 232 -16.50 -5.63 -3.53
C SER A 232 -17.47 -6.15 -2.47
N GLY A 233 -18.25 -5.27 -1.85
CA GLY A 233 -19.34 -5.66 -0.93
C GLY A 233 -20.50 -6.36 -1.65
N TRP A 234 -21.29 -7.15 -0.94
CA TRP A 234 -22.36 -7.97 -1.51
C TRP A 234 -23.65 -7.18 -1.78
N SER A 235 -23.91 -6.13 -1.02
CA SER A 235 -25.04 -5.24 -1.23
C SER A 235 -24.58 -3.79 -1.42
N ASP A 236 -24.99 -3.17 -2.50
CA ASP A 236 -24.85 -1.73 -2.77
C ASP A 236 -23.47 -1.12 -2.76
N PHE A 237 -22.45 -1.77 -3.38
CA PHE A 237 -21.13 -1.18 -3.63
C PHE A 237 -20.42 -0.55 -2.39
N ARG A 238 -20.69 -1.06 -1.19
CA ARG A 238 -20.22 -0.42 0.05
C ARG A 238 -18.76 -0.57 0.37
N CYS A 239 -18.10 -1.61 -0.11
CA CYS A 239 -16.65 -1.76 -0.01
C CYS A 239 -16.08 -2.10 -1.38
N GLN A 240 -15.07 -1.36 -1.81
CA GLN A 240 -14.40 -1.66 -3.05
C GLN A 240 -12.90 -1.36 -2.91
N MET A 241 -12.09 -2.38 -3.17
CA MET A 241 -10.66 -2.24 -3.40
C MET A 241 -10.29 -2.91 -4.70
N LEU A 242 -9.39 -2.29 -5.45
CA LEU A 242 -8.82 -2.84 -6.65
C LEU A 242 -7.33 -3.07 -6.40
N PHE A 243 -6.87 -4.26 -6.74
CA PHE A 243 -5.51 -4.73 -6.51
C PHE A 243 -4.97 -5.31 -7.81
N ALA A 244 -3.87 -4.78 -8.30
CA ALA A 244 -3.15 -5.32 -9.45
C ALA A 244 -1.69 -5.54 -9.07
N TYR A 245 -1.10 -6.64 -9.51
CA TYR A 245 0.29 -6.94 -9.20
C TYR A 245 0.99 -7.63 -10.36
N ARG A 246 2.28 -7.37 -10.48
CA ARG A 246 3.19 -8.08 -11.36
C ARG A 246 4.08 -8.97 -10.53
N ILE A 247 4.23 -10.21 -10.97
CA ILE A 247 5.11 -11.20 -10.37
C ILE A 247 6.26 -11.52 -11.31
N LEU A 248 7.43 -11.74 -10.73
CA LEU A 248 8.64 -12.13 -11.45
C LEU A 248 9.19 -13.42 -10.84
N PRO A 249 9.92 -14.25 -11.65
CA PRO A 249 10.71 -15.34 -11.11
C PRO A 249 11.67 -14.84 -10.03
N ALA A 250 11.88 -15.63 -8.99
CA ALA A 250 12.89 -15.32 -7.97
C ALA A 250 14.25 -15.10 -8.66
N GLY A 251 14.93 -14.01 -8.27
CA GLY A 251 16.23 -13.63 -8.87
C GLY A 251 16.18 -12.70 -10.09
N LYS A 252 15.03 -12.47 -10.72
CA LYS A 252 14.93 -11.52 -11.83
C LYS A 252 14.67 -10.09 -11.32
N ARG A 253 15.46 -9.10 -11.73
CA ARG A 253 15.30 -7.69 -11.36
C ARG A 253 14.20 -7.02 -12.17
N LEU A 254 13.52 -6.03 -11.58
CA LEU A 254 12.50 -5.20 -12.25
C LEU A 254 13.11 -4.35 -13.36
N PHE A 255 14.32 -3.81 -13.13
CA PHE A 255 15.07 -2.99 -14.06
C PHE A 255 16.53 -3.44 -14.11
N PRO A 256 17.21 -3.29 -15.27
CA PRO A 256 18.66 -3.41 -15.32
C PRO A 256 19.30 -2.35 -14.43
N ALA A 257 20.39 -2.70 -13.75
CA ALA A 257 21.14 -1.78 -12.91
C ALA A 257 21.44 -0.48 -13.67
N GLY A 258 20.98 0.67 -13.16
CA GLY A 258 21.29 2.00 -13.69
C GLY A 258 20.24 2.66 -14.60
N LYS A 259 19.06 2.10 -14.80
CA LYS A 259 17.97 2.78 -15.52
C LYS A 259 16.75 2.99 -14.62
N HIS A 260 16.62 4.20 -14.09
CA HIS A 260 15.35 4.72 -13.56
C HIS A 260 14.44 5.01 -14.77
N GLY A 261 13.75 4.01 -15.24
CA GLY A 261 12.86 4.13 -16.39
C GLY A 261 11.49 4.58 -15.94
N GLY A 262 11.16 5.85 -16.20
CA GLY A 262 9.78 6.31 -16.23
C GLY A 262 9.05 5.62 -17.39
N TYR A 263 8.42 4.48 -17.13
CA TYR A 263 7.47 3.89 -18.05
C TYR A 263 6.07 4.05 -17.45
N GLY A 264 5.25 4.86 -18.14
CA GLY A 264 3.86 5.01 -17.85
C GLY A 264 3.16 3.66 -17.86
N PHE A 265 2.65 3.28 -16.70
CA PHE A 265 1.68 2.21 -16.53
C PHE A 265 0.32 2.87 -16.32
N CYS A 266 -0.47 2.97 -17.34
CA CYS A 266 -1.92 3.17 -17.29
C CYS A 266 -2.54 2.50 -18.50
#